data_016330567a0c91ffcae5164fd8526c1e
#
_entry.id   016330567a0c91ffcae5164fd8526c1e
#
_cell.length_a   1.000
_cell.length_b   1.000
_cell.length_c   1.000
_cell.angle_alpha   90.00
_cell.angle_beta   90.00
_cell.angle_gamma   90.00
#
_symmetry.space_group_name_H-M   'P 1'
#
loop_
_entity.id
_entity.type
_entity.pdbx_description
1 polymer ?
#
loop_
_entity_poly.entity_id
_entity_poly.type
_entity_poly.pdbx_seq_one_letter_code
_entity_poly.pdbx_strand_id
1 'polypeptide(L)'
;TDDMPFLVDSVTNAIVGQDLDIHLLVHPQLVVSRDAAGRLESVEHAEPGQGVRVDAVGRINESWMLLTIDRETDEQTLADLETTIRGVLTDVRESVEDWPKMRTRCLVIAAELEGTPPVGLDADEVRRATTFLRWMADNHFTFLGYRDYVLKDLGEGEAVVPVTGTGLGLLRSDPPMGQEPDVLTPWARELAHEKKALVITKA
;
A
#
# COMPACT_ATOMS: atom_id res chain seq x y z
N THR A 1 2.69 15.78 -8.01
CA THR A 1 2.87 14.34 -8.25
C THR A 1 1.94 13.87 -9.35
N ASP A 2 2.23 12.71 -9.97
CA ASP A 2 1.30 12.10 -10.94
C ASP A 2 -0.06 11.89 -10.28
N ASP A 3 -1.14 12.06 -11.04
CA ASP A 3 -2.49 11.86 -10.53
C ASP A 3 -2.75 10.36 -10.31
N MET A 4 -3.18 10.02 -9.11
CA MET A 4 -3.50 8.65 -8.73
C MET A 4 -4.55 8.61 -7.61
N PRO A 5 -5.28 7.50 -7.45
CA PRO A 5 -6.24 7.37 -6.36
C PRO A 5 -5.57 7.47 -4.97
N PHE A 6 -6.37 7.83 -3.98
CA PHE A 6 -6.02 7.90 -2.55
C PHE A 6 -5.08 9.05 -2.12
N LEU A 7 -4.56 9.89 -3.03
CA LEU A 7 -3.61 10.96 -2.69
C LEU A 7 -4.18 11.94 -1.65
N VAL A 8 -5.37 12.46 -1.88
CA VAL A 8 -5.99 13.47 -0.99
C VAL A 8 -6.23 12.87 0.38
N ASP A 9 -6.88 11.71 0.45
CA ASP A 9 -7.21 11.06 1.72
C ASP A 9 -5.95 10.70 2.52
N SER A 10 -4.92 10.19 1.84
CA SER A 10 -3.67 9.80 2.50
C SER A 10 -2.90 11.00 3.05
N VAL A 11 -2.79 12.08 2.26
CA VAL A 11 -2.10 13.30 2.71
C VAL A 11 -2.86 14.00 3.84
N THR A 12 -4.19 14.12 3.73
CA THR A 12 -5.00 14.74 4.78
C THR A 12 -4.96 13.93 6.08
N ASN A 13 -5.04 12.61 6.01
CA ASN A 13 -4.91 11.74 7.18
C ASN A 13 -3.53 11.87 7.84
N ALA A 14 -2.47 12.00 7.05
CA ALA A 14 -1.11 12.16 7.58
C ALA A 14 -0.93 13.49 8.33
N ILE A 15 -1.53 14.58 7.84
CA ILE A 15 -1.48 15.90 8.49
C ILE A 15 -2.30 15.87 9.79
N VAL A 16 -3.54 15.38 9.73
CA VAL A 16 -4.42 15.27 10.91
C VAL A 16 -3.82 14.32 11.96
N GLY A 17 -3.11 13.27 11.52
CA GLY A 17 -2.39 12.36 12.43
C GLY A 17 -1.23 13.00 13.20
N GLN A 18 -0.81 14.21 12.85
CA GLN A 18 0.16 15.05 13.56
C GLN A 18 -0.50 16.16 14.41
N ASP A 19 -1.79 16.03 14.70
CA ASP A 19 -2.60 16.99 15.46
C ASP A 19 -2.65 18.41 14.82
N LEU A 20 -2.57 18.47 13.47
CA LEU A 20 -2.68 19.71 12.71
C LEU A 20 -4.04 19.79 12.01
N ASP A 21 -4.80 20.85 12.23
CA ASP A 21 -6.07 21.08 11.55
C ASP A 21 -5.87 21.62 10.13
N ILE A 22 -6.70 21.14 9.19
CA ILE A 22 -6.70 21.59 7.80
C ILE A 22 -7.86 22.57 7.60
N HIS A 23 -7.53 23.83 7.27
CA HIS A 23 -8.53 24.89 7.07
C HIS A 23 -8.99 25.03 5.61
N LEU A 24 -8.11 24.70 4.66
CA LEU A 24 -8.40 24.76 3.23
C LEU A 24 -7.63 23.65 2.50
N LEU A 25 -8.31 23.00 1.57
CA LEU A 25 -7.71 22.09 0.60
C LEU A 25 -8.16 22.48 -0.80
N VAL A 26 -7.22 22.72 -1.70
CA VAL A 26 -7.48 22.92 -3.12
C VAL A 26 -6.71 21.85 -3.88
N HIS A 27 -7.41 21.08 -4.70
CA HIS A 27 -6.85 19.91 -5.40
C HIS A 27 -7.22 19.94 -6.88
N PRO A 28 -6.56 20.75 -7.73
CA PRO A 28 -6.73 20.67 -9.17
C PRO A 28 -5.98 19.45 -9.74
N GLN A 29 -6.61 18.80 -10.71
CA GLN A 29 -5.98 17.84 -11.60
C GLN A 29 -5.59 18.60 -12.89
N LEU A 30 -4.34 18.53 -13.27
CA LEU A 30 -3.77 19.28 -14.38
C LEU A 30 -3.08 18.37 -15.38
N VAL A 31 -3.21 18.69 -16.65
CA VAL A 31 -2.43 18.07 -17.72
C VAL A 31 -1.18 18.92 -17.91
N VAL A 32 -0.02 18.34 -17.72
CA VAL A 32 1.24 19.07 -17.82
C VAL A 32 2.19 18.42 -18.82
N SER A 33 3.04 19.22 -19.47
CA SER A 33 4.24 18.75 -20.12
C SER A 33 5.47 19.20 -19.37
N ARG A 34 6.49 18.33 -19.32
CA ARG A 34 7.77 18.61 -18.68
C ARG A 34 8.91 18.30 -19.63
N ASP A 35 9.99 19.07 -19.56
CA ASP A 35 11.22 18.79 -20.30
C ASP A 35 11.96 17.56 -19.71
N ALA A 36 13.02 17.14 -20.36
CA ALA A 36 13.86 16.02 -19.92
C ALA A 36 14.52 16.24 -18.54
N ALA A 37 14.58 17.47 -18.05
CA ALA A 37 15.06 17.83 -16.71
C ALA A 37 13.92 17.93 -15.69
N GLY A 38 12.67 17.60 -16.08
CA GLY A 38 11.49 17.65 -15.21
C GLY A 38 10.92 19.07 -15.03
N ARG A 39 11.40 20.09 -15.74
CA ARG A 39 10.87 21.45 -15.65
C ARG A 39 9.55 21.57 -16.39
N LEU A 40 8.61 22.29 -15.79
CA LEU A 40 7.28 22.53 -16.34
C LEU A 40 7.37 23.39 -17.62
N GLU A 41 6.84 22.90 -18.73
CA GLU A 41 6.77 23.57 -20.02
C GLU A 41 5.37 24.13 -20.30
N SER A 42 4.33 23.32 -20.06
CA SER A 42 2.94 23.75 -20.23
C SER A 42 2.01 23.17 -19.19
N VAL A 43 0.91 23.89 -18.93
CA VAL A 43 -0.20 23.48 -18.07
C VAL A 43 -1.48 23.66 -18.83
N GLU A 44 -2.29 22.62 -18.90
CA GLU A 44 -3.64 22.62 -19.44
C GLU A 44 -4.61 22.18 -18.34
N HIS A 45 -5.81 22.74 -18.33
CA HIS A 45 -6.83 22.30 -17.38
C HIS A 45 -7.42 20.96 -17.84
N ALA A 46 -7.52 20.01 -16.91
CA ALA A 46 -8.21 18.75 -17.20
C ALA A 46 -9.71 19.01 -17.28
N GLU A 47 -10.36 18.67 -18.39
CA GLU A 47 -11.82 18.73 -18.52
C GLU A 47 -12.45 17.69 -17.58
N PRO A 48 -13.43 18.07 -16.74
CA PRO A 48 -14.09 17.14 -15.82
C PRO A 48 -14.71 15.96 -16.58
N GLY A 49 -14.29 14.74 -16.22
CA GLY A 49 -14.83 13.49 -16.79
C GLY A 49 -14.14 12.99 -18.07
N GLN A 50 -13.18 13.72 -18.61
CA GLN A 50 -12.24 13.13 -19.55
C GLN A 50 -11.08 12.55 -18.77
N GLY A 51 -11.06 11.22 -18.62
CA GLY A 51 -9.87 10.51 -18.18
C GLY A 51 -8.70 10.93 -19.09
N VAL A 52 -7.73 11.64 -18.54
CA VAL A 52 -6.63 12.16 -19.36
C VAL A 52 -5.83 10.99 -19.87
N ARG A 53 -5.85 10.80 -21.15
CA ARG A 53 -4.94 9.90 -21.85
C ARG A 53 -3.57 10.54 -21.81
N VAL A 54 -2.61 9.88 -21.19
CA VAL A 54 -1.21 10.14 -21.48
C VAL A 54 -1.07 9.92 -22.98
N ASP A 55 -1.01 11.01 -23.76
CA ASP A 55 -0.87 10.87 -25.19
C ASP A 55 0.61 10.68 -25.58
N ALA A 56 0.83 10.35 -26.87
CA ALA A 56 2.15 10.08 -27.43
C ALA A 56 3.13 11.28 -27.39
N VAL A 57 2.73 12.41 -26.80
CA VAL A 57 3.49 13.68 -26.78
C VAL A 57 4.15 13.94 -25.40
N GLY A 58 4.03 13.00 -24.44
CA GLY A 58 4.69 13.13 -23.14
C GLY A 58 3.95 14.01 -22.13
N ARG A 59 2.65 14.27 -22.35
CA ARG A 59 1.81 14.95 -21.35
C ARG A 59 1.41 13.96 -20.27
N ILE A 60 1.45 14.41 -19.02
CA ILE A 60 1.10 13.62 -17.82
C ILE A 60 0.00 14.32 -17.03
N ASN A 61 -0.81 13.51 -16.33
CA ASN A 61 -1.73 14.02 -15.32
C ASN A 61 -1.00 14.22 -14.02
N GLU A 62 -1.09 15.41 -13.49
CA GLU A 62 -0.61 15.72 -12.15
C GLU A 62 -1.74 16.14 -11.22
N SER A 63 -1.67 15.62 -10.00
CA SER A 63 -2.39 16.12 -8.85
C SER A 63 -1.57 17.20 -8.17
N TRP A 64 -2.12 18.40 -8.11
CA TRP A 64 -1.55 19.49 -7.32
C TRP A 64 -2.43 19.71 -6.10
N MET A 65 -1.81 19.86 -4.93
CA MET A 65 -2.51 20.11 -3.68
C MET A 65 -1.97 21.36 -3.00
N LEU A 66 -2.87 22.26 -2.65
CA LEU A 66 -2.60 23.37 -1.74
C LEU A 66 -3.40 23.14 -0.46
N LEU A 67 -2.71 23.05 0.67
CA LEU A 67 -3.33 22.88 1.98
C LEU A 67 -2.94 24.08 2.85
N THR A 68 -3.94 24.66 3.52
CA THR A 68 -3.71 25.62 4.60
C THR A 68 -3.99 24.89 5.91
N ILE A 69 -3.00 24.83 6.76
CA ILE A 69 -3.03 24.15 8.05
C ILE A 69 -2.83 25.12 9.19
N ASP A 70 -2.93 24.64 10.42
CA ASP A 70 -2.53 25.41 11.60
C ASP A 70 -1.12 25.96 11.45
N ARG A 71 -0.90 27.13 12.07
CA ARG A 71 0.40 27.76 12.00
C ARG A 71 1.40 27.02 12.88
N GLU A 72 2.37 26.39 12.24
CA GLU A 72 3.52 25.81 12.89
C GLU A 72 4.75 26.73 12.73
N THR A 73 5.57 26.85 13.77
CA THR A 73 6.76 27.68 13.80
C THR A 73 8.02 26.93 14.22
N ASP A 74 7.85 25.71 14.72
CA ASP A 74 8.98 24.85 15.05
C ASP A 74 9.57 24.22 13.78
N GLU A 75 10.85 24.50 13.52
CA GLU A 75 11.52 24.02 12.30
C GLU A 75 11.62 22.49 12.24
N GLN A 76 11.73 21.81 13.38
CA GLN A 76 11.81 20.35 13.41
C GLN A 76 10.45 19.75 13.05
N THR A 77 9.37 20.26 13.62
CA THR A 77 8.00 19.83 13.30
C THR A 77 7.68 20.02 11.81
N LEU A 78 8.11 21.13 11.22
CA LEU A 78 7.95 21.37 9.78
C LEU A 78 8.75 20.37 8.93
N ALA A 79 9.99 20.05 9.33
CA ALA A 79 10.82 19.06 8.63
C ALA A 79 10.24 17.63 8.75
N ASP A 80 9.71 17.28 9.91
CA ASP A 80 9.06 16.00 10.15
C ASP A 80 7.76 15.87 9.34
N LEU A 81 6.98 16.96 9.24
CA LEU A 81 5.78 17.02 8.41
C LEU A 81 6.13 16.83 6.91
N GLU A 82 7.16 17.53 6.42
CA GLU A 82 7.63 17.35 5.04
C GLU A 82 8.05 15.89 4.77
N THR A 83 8.80 15.30 5.69
CA THR A 83 9.25 13.91 5.60
C THR A 83 8.08 12.95 5.58
N THR A 84 7.09 13.15 6.46
CA THR A 84 5.87 12.37 6.52
C THR A 84 5.07 12.44 5.21
N ILE A 85 4.85 13.64 4.68
CA ILE A 85 4.12 13.82 3.40
C ILE A 85 4.86 13.14 2.25
N ARG A 86 6.19 13.28 2.17
CA ARG A 86 6.99 12.58 1.16
C ARG A 86 6.89 11.07 1.27
N GLY A 87 6.93 10.54 2.48
CA GLY A 87 6.71 9.11 2.75
C GLY A 87 5.35 8.64 2.26
N VAL A 88 4.29 9.34 2.65
CA VAL A 88 2.92 9.03 2.23
C VAL A 88 2.74 9.04 0.72
N LEU A 89 3.32 10.02 0.02
CA LEU A 89 3.26 10.06 -1.45
C LEU A 89 3.99 8.87 -2.10
N THR A 90 5.08 8.41 -1.51
CA THR A 90 5.79 7.19 -1.94
C THR A 90 4.93 5.96 -1.69
N ASP A 91 4.35 5.83 -0.51
CA ASP A 91 3.49 4.72 -0.10
C ASP A 91 2.26 4.56 -1.01
N VAL A 92 1.60 5.69 -1.33
CA VAL A 92 0.47 5.71 -2.27
C VAL A 92 0.91 5.24 -3.65
N ARG A 93 2.04 5.76 -4.16
CA ARG A 93 2.58 5.36 -5.47
C ARG A 93 2.87 3.87 -5.52
N GLU A 94 3.59 3.34 -4.55
CA GLU A 94 3.95 1.93 -4.48
C GLU A 94 2.73 1.02 -4.40
N SER A 95 1.74 1.40 -3.61
CA SER A 95 0.48 0.66 -3.48
C SER A 95 -0.32 0.65 -4.78
N VAL A 96 -0.42 1.79 -5.46
CA VAL A 96 -1.16 1.91 -6.73
C VAL A 96 -0.46 1.16 -7.87
N GLU A 97 0.87 1.31 -7.99
CA GLU A 97 1.66 0.61 -9.02
C GLU A 97 1.60 -0.92 -8.87
N ASP A 98 1.64 -1.42 -7.64
CA ASP A 98 1.64 -2.85 -7.36
C ASP A 98 0.25 -3.45 -7.19
N TRP A 99 -0.81 -2.63 -7.15
CA TRP A 99 -2.18 -3.11 -6.97
C TRP A 99 -2.57 -4.25 -7.93
N PRO A 100 -2.29 -4.18 -9.25
CA PRO A 100 -2.59 -5.28 -10.17
C PRO A 100 -1.84 -6.57 -9.83
N LYS A 101 -0.60 -6.46 -9.36
CA LYS A 101 0.23 -7.62 -8.94
C LYS A 101 -0.32 -8.23 -7.65
N MET A 102 -0.68 -7.41 -6.67
CA MET A 102 -1.28 -7.87 -5.41
C MET A 102 -2.61 -8.57 -5.64
N ARG A 103 -3.46 -8.00 -6.50
CA ARG A 103 -4.71 -8.63 -6.94
C ARG A 103 -4.48 -9.99 -7.60
N THR A 104 -3.52 -10.06 -8.52
CA THR A 104 -3.14 -11.32 -9.18
C THR A 104 -2.63 -12.34 -8.16
N ARG A 105 -1.79 -11.93 -7.21
CA ARG A 105 -1.27 -12.82 -6.17
C ARG A 105 -2.39 -13.38 -5.28
N CYS A 106 -3.38 -12.56 -4.92
CA CYS A 106 -4.55 -13.01 -4.19
C CYS A 106 -5.33 -14.11 -4.93
N LEU A 107 -5.50 -13.97 -6.25
CA LEU A 107 -6.15 -14.98 -7.08
C LEU A 107 -5.32 -16.26 -7.24
N VAL A 108 -3.99 -16.13 -7.32
CA VAL A 108 -3.06 -17.27 -7.35
C VAL A 108 -3.16 -18.06 -6.04
N ILE A 109 -3.13 -17.38 -4.89
CA ILE A 109 -3.28 -18.03 -3.57
C ILE A 109 -4.62 -18.79 -3.49
N ALA A 110 -5.70 -18.17 -3.96
CA ALA A 110 -7.01 -18.85 -3.99
C ALA A 110 -6.98 -20.11 -4.85
N ALA A 111 -6.32 -20.09 -6.02
CA ALA A 111 -6.20 -21.24 -6.90
C ALA A 111 -5.26 -22.33 -6.33
N GLU A 112 -4.15 -21.94 -5.72
CA GLU A 112 -3.23 -22.86 -5.02
C GLU A 112 -3.94 -23.59 -3.87
N LEU A 113 -4.71 -22.86 -3.07
CA LEU A 113 -5.47 -23.40 -1.94
C LEU A 113 -6.55 -24.39 -2.38
N GLU A 114 -7.21 -24.16 -3.53
CA GLU A 114 -8.16 -25.10 -4.12
C GLU A 114 -7.48 -26.33 -4.75
N GLY A 115 -6.39 -26.11 -5.48
CA GLY A 115 -5.69 -27.19 -6.19
C GLY A 115 -4.90 -28.11 -5.28
N THR A 116 -4.36 -27.59 -4.19
CA THR A 116 -3.53 -28.34 -3.24
C THR A 116 -3.82 -27.87 -1.81
N PRO A 117 -5.01 -28.20 -1.27
CA PRO A 117 -5.38 -27.79 0.08
C PRO A 117 -4.42 -28.40 1.11
N PRO A 118 -4.01 -27.64 2.13
CA PRO A 118 -3.19 -28.13 3.22
C PRO A 118 -3.83 -29.33 3.93
N VAL A 119 -3.00 -30.31 4.30
CA VAL A 119 -3.47 -31.53 4.97
C VAL A 119 -4.14 -31.19 6.31
N GLY A 120 -5.36 -31.67 6.47
CA GLY A 120 -6.14 -31.52 7.72
C GLY A 120 -7.04 -30.29 7.76
N LEU A 121 -7.14 -29.51 6.66
CA LEU A 121 -8.18 -28.49 6.51
C LEU A 121 -9.49 -29.12 6.04
N ASP A 122 -10.60 -28.60 6.58
CA ASP A 122 -11.94 -28.94 6.11
C ASP A 122 -12.22 -28.33 4.72
N ALA A 123 -12.84 -29.13 3.84
CA ALA A 123 -13.17 -28.70 2.48
C ALA A 123 -14.09 -27.46 2.45
N ASP A 124 -14.99 -27.32 3.42
CA ASP A 124 -15.88 -26.17 3.55
C ASP A 124 -15.10 -24.90 3.97
N GLU A 125 -14.07 -25.07 4.77
CA GLU A 125 -13.19 -23.95 5.15
C GLU A 125 -12.37 -23.47 3.95
N VAL A 126 -11.76 -24.39 3.21
CA VAL A 126 -11.05 -24.09 1.94
C VAL A 126 -11.97 -23.29 1.00
N ARG A 127 -13.21 -23.78 0.80
CA ARG A 127 -14.18 -23.11 -0.07
C ARG A 127 -14.54 -21.70 0.43
N ARG A 128 -14.73 -21.50 1.74
CA ARG A 128 -15.02 -20.17 2.31
C ARG A 128 -13.85 -19.22 2.11
N ALA A 129 -12.63 -19.68 2.40
CA ALA A 129 -11.42 -18.88 2.24
C ALA A 129 -11.18 -18.46 0.78
N THR A 130 -11.30 -19.40 -0.16
CA THR A 130 -11.10 -19.10 -1.59
C THR A 130 -12.19 -18.21 -2.16
N THR A 131 -13.45 -18.37 -1.72
CA THR A 131 -14.55 -17.48 -2.08
C THR A 131 -14.28 -16.05 -1.58
N PHE A 132 -13.80 -15.91 -0.34
CA PHE A 132 -13.47 -14.61 0.25
C PHE A 132 -12.28 -13.95 -0.46
N LEU A 133 -11.21 -14.69 -0.76
CA LEU A 133 -10.06 -14.18 -1.51
C LEU A 133 -10.46 -13.67 -2.89
N ARG A 134 -11.31 -14.41 -3.61
CA ARG A 134 -11.85 -13.98 -4.91
C ARG A 134 -12.72 -12.74 -4.80
N TRP A 135 -13.55 -12.68 -3.77
CA TRP A 135 -14.36 -11.50 -3.49
C TRP A 135 -13.50 -10.27 -3.25
N MET A 136 -12.44 -10.38 -2.43
CA MET A 136 -11.49 -9.27 -2.23
C MET A 136 -10.84 -8.83 -3.56
N ALA A 137 -10.41 -9.79 -4.39
CA ALA A 137 -9.79 -9.51 -5.67
C ALA A 137 -10.75 -8.92 -6.72
N ASP A 138 -12.06 -9.01 -6.52
CA ASP A 138 -13.11 -8.46 -7.39
C ASP A 138 -13.50 -7.02 -7.00
N ASN A 139 -12.51 -6.18 -6.73
CA ASN A 139 -12.65 -4.76 -6.39
C ASN A 139 -13.47 -4.45 -5.12
N HIS A 140 -13.61 -5.41 -4.21
CA HIS A 140 -14.27 -5.21 -2.92
C HIS A 140 -13.29 -4.89 -1.79
N PHE A 141 -11.99 -4.89 -2.08
CA PHE A 141 -10.94 -4.64 -1.11
C PHE A 141 -9.78 -3.86 -1.72
N THR A 142 -9.22 -2.93 -0.97
CA THR A 142 -8.03 -2.18 -1.37
C THR A 142 -6.79 -2.85 -0.76
N PHE A 143 -5.97 -3.47 -1.62
CA PHE A 143 -4.68 -4.02 -1.19
C PHE A 143 -3.68 -2.88 -1.06
N LEU A 144 -3.06 -2.77 0.11
CA LEU A 144 -2.02 -1.77 0.39
C LEU A 144 -0.62 -2.37 0.35
N GLY A 145 -0.48 -3.64 0.69
CA GLY A 145 0.79 -4.34 0.68
C GLY A 145 0.62 -5.85 0.65
N TYR A 146 1.63 -6.55 0.17
CA TYR A 146 1.74 -8.00 0.16
C TYR A 146 3.18 -8.42 0.41
N ARG A 147 3.35 -9.54 1.10
CA ARG A 147 4.65 -10.21 1.23
C ARG A 147 4.46 -11.67 1.62
N ASP A 148 5.31 -12.53 1.09
CA ASP A 148 5.42 -13.92 1.54
C ASP A 148 6.27 -13.99 2.83
N TYR A 149 5.86 -14.87 3.72
CA TYR A 149 6.58 -15.16 4.97
C TYR A 149 6.71 -16.65 5.17
N VAL A 150 7.75 -17.06 5.89
CA VAL A 150 7.93 -18.43 6.33
C VAL A 150 8.10 -18.47 7.85
N LEU A 151 7.50 -19.46 8.49
CA LEU A 151 7.71 -19.74 9.90
C LEU A 151 9.04 -20.46 10.06
N LYS A 152 9.94 -19.97 10.90
CA LYS A 152 11.24 -20.56 11.21
C LYS A 152 11.45 -20.67 12.71
N ASP A 153 12.04 -21.78 13.14
CA ASP A 153 12.58 -21.94 14.50
C ASP A 153 13.98 -21.33 14.53
N LEU A 154 14.20 -20.36 15.42
CA LEU A 154 15.47 -19.67 15.63
C LEU A 154 16.29 -20.26 16.81
N GLY A 155 15.78 -21.35 17.45
CA GLY A 155 16.43 -21.98 18.61
C GLY A 155 16.01 -21.37 19.96
N GLU A 156 15.72 -20.09 20.02
CA GLU A 156 15.14 -19.38 21.17
C GLU A 156 13.61 -19.17 21.03
N GLY A 157 13.07 -19.51 19.87
CA GLY A 157 11.64 -19.44 19.56
C GLY A 157 11.38 -19.39 18.06
N GLU A 158 10.09 -19.43 17.69
CA GLU A 158 9.66 -19.32 16.31
C GLU A 158 9.48 -17.86 15.90
N ALA A 159 9.81 -17.55 14.66
CA ALA A 159 9.63 -16.24 14.06
C ALA A 159 9.01 -16.35 12.65
N VAL A 160 8.26 -15.34 12.25
CA VAL A 160 7.76 -15.17 10.88
C VAL A 160 8.77 -14.36 10.09
N VAL A 161 9.48 -15.03 9.18
CA VAL A 161 10.60 -14.45 8.43
C VAL A 161 10.12 -14.04 7.04
N PRO A 162 10.30 -12.77 6.63
CA PRO A 162 9.93 -12.32 5.30
C PRO A 162 10.76 -13.03 4.22
N VAL A 163 10.12 -13.38 3.11
CA VAL A 163 10.80 -13.91 1.93
C VAL A 163 11.26 -12.74 1.08
N THR A 164 12.57 -12.61 0.91
CA THR A 164 13.21 -11.52 0.15
C THR A 164 12.68 -11.45 -1.29
N GLY A 165 12.41 -10.25 -1.76
CA GLY A 165 11.96 -9.98 -3.13
C GLY A 165 10.49 -10.32 -3.41
N THR A 166 9.69 -10.68 -2.40
CA THR A 166 8.25 -10.95 -2.57
C THR A 166 7.36 -9.77 -2.18
N GLY A 167 7.94 -8.71 -1.62
CA GLY A 167 7.22 -7.54 -1.15
C GLY A 167 6.59 -6.73 -2.29
N LEU A 168 5.36 -6.24 -2.07
CA LEU A 168 4.61 -5.37 -2.98
C LEU A 168 3.93 -4.26 -2.17
N GLY A 169 3.71 -3.12 -2.81
CA GLY A 169 3.07 -1.95 -2.17
C GLY A 169 3.84 -1.46 -0.95
N LEU A 170 3.17 -1.18 0.16
CA LEU A 170 3.79 -0.73 1.43
C LEU A 170 4.85 -1.70 1.96
N LEU A 171 4.84 -2.94 1.51
CA LEU A 171 5.80 -3.98 1.89
C LEU A 171 6.85 -4.24 0.79
N ARG A 172 6.98 -3.35 -0.21
CA ARG A 172 7.89 -3.52 -1.36
C ARG A 172 9.35 -3.62 -0.94
N SER A 173 9.77 -2.77 -0.01
CA SER A 173 11.16 -2.72 0.47
C SER A 173 11.46 -3.87 1.42
N ASP A 174 12.48 -4.66 1.12
CA ASP A 174 12.94 -5.69 2.05
C ASP A 174 13.49 -5.08 3.35
N PRO A 175 13.35 -5.77 4.50
CA PRO A 175 13.98 -5.36 5.74
C PRO A 175 15.50 -5.19 5.57
N PRO A 176 16.14 -4.28 6.32
CA PRO A 176 17.58 -4.10 6.29
C PRO A 176 18.31 -5.42 6.52
N MET A 177 19.41 -5.64 5.76
CA MET A 177 20.25 -6.83 5.96
C MET A 177 20.77 -6.89 7.38
N GLY A 178 20.63 -8.06 8.04
CA GLY A 178 21.09 -8.28 9.41
C GLY A 178 20.07 -7.92 10.49
N GLN A 179 18.89 -7.47 10.13
CA GLN A 179 17.79 -7.35 11.09
C GLN A 179 17.28 -8.76 11.41
N GLU A 180 17.45 -9.18 12.65
CA GLU A 180 16.87 -10.43 13.13
C GLU A 180 15.36 -10.29 13.29
N PRO A 181 14.57 -11.28 12.83
CA PRO A 181 13.13 -11.24 13.01
C PRO A 181 12.78 -11.44 14.50
N ASP A 182 11.78 -10.73 14.97
CA ASP A 182 11.28 -10.87 16.33
C ASP A 182 10.68 -12.25 16.56
N VAL A 183 11.00 -12.84 17.70
CA VAL A 183 10.38 -14.09 18.16
C VAL A 183 8.91 -13.87 18.44
N LEU A 184 8.08 -14.77 17.95
CA LEU A 184 6.62 -14.68 18.11
C LEU A 184 6.22 -14.71 19.59
N THR A 185 5.32 -13.82 19.96
CA THR A 185 4.65 -13.92 21.28
C THR A 185 3.88 -15.24 21.38
N PRO A 186 3.59 -15.75 22.59
CA PRO A 186 2.82 -16.99 22.76
C PRO A 186 1.49 -16.98 21.99
N TRP A 187 0.78 -15.87 21.98
CA TRP A 187 -0.47 -15.70 21.24
C TRP A 187 -0.26 -15.75 19.71
N ALA A 188 0.76 -15.04 19.20
CA ALA A 188 1.06 -15.03 17.77
C ALA A 188 1.52 -16.41 17.26
N ARG A 189 2.26 -17.15 18.09
CA ARG A 189 2.66 -18.54 17.80
C ARG A 189 1.47 -19.50 17.77
N GLU A 190 0.55 -19.40 18.72
CA GLU A 190 -0.69 -20.19 18.70
C GLU A 190 -1.46 -19.93 17.40
N LEU A 191 -1.60 -18.65 17.03
CA LEU A 191 -2.27 -18.23 15.81
C LEU A 191 -1.56 -18.77 14.54
N ALA A 192 -0.22 -18.77 14.50
CA ALA A 192 0.55 -19.27 13.38
C ALA A 192 0.43 -20.79 13.17
N HIS A 193 0.08 -21.54 14.25
CA HIS A 193 -0.16 -22.98 14.20
C HIS A 193 -1.63 -23.38 14.08
N GLU A 194 -2.56 -22.42 14.05
CA GLU A 194 -3.95 -22.73 13.82
C GLU A 194 -4.14 -23.38 12.44
N LYS A 195 -4.91 -24.49 12.42
CA LYS A 195 -5.27 -25.18 11.18
C LYS A 195 -6.40 -24.42 10.48
N LYS A 196 -6.10 -23.24 9.94
CA LYS A 196 -7.05 -22.40 9.19
C LYS A 196 -6.47 -22.01 7.85
N ALA A 197 -7.32 -21.96 6.84
CA ALA A 197 -6.95 -21.52 5.50
C ALA A 197 -6.71 -20.01 5.42
N LEU A 198 -7.35 -19.25 6.31
CA LEU A 198 -7.27 -17.78 6.35
C LEU A 198 -7.43 -17.31 7.79
N VAL A 199 -6.53 -16.42 8.20
CA VAL A 199 -6.61 -15.71 9.47
C VAL A 199 -6.66 -14.22 9.20
N ILE A 200 -7.61 -13.53 9.81
CA ILE A 200 -7.77 -12.08 9.70
C ILE A 200 -7.58 -11.50 11.09
N THR A 201 -6.64 -10.57 11.20
CA THR A 201 -6.40 -9.82 12.43
C THR A 201 -6.62 -8.33 12.20
N LYS A 202 -7.00 -7.61 13.26
CA LYS A 202 -6.99 -6.15 13.26
C LYS A 202 -5.63 -5.70 13.78
N ALA A 203 -4.98 -4.79 13.04
CA ALA A 203 -3.80 -4.07 13.51
C ALA A 203 -4.19 -3.04 14.58
#